data_c5e3222c600cdcbc419b737121c3e757
#
_entry.id   c5e3222c600cdcbc419b737121c3e757
#
_cell.length_a   1.000
_cell.length_b   1.000
_cell.length_c   1.000
_cell.angle_alpha   90.00
_cell.angle_beta   90.00
_cell.angle_gamma   90.00
#
_symmetry.space_group_name_H-M   'P 1'
#
loop_
_entity.id
_entity.type
_entity.pdbx_description
1 polymer ?
#
loop_
_entity_poly.entity_id
_entity_poly.type
_entity_poly.pdbx_seq_one_letter_code
_entity_poly.pdbx_strand_id
1 'polypeptide(L)'
;LSRKISSSQYDVVIIGAGLGGLISAAVIAKKGFRVLVVEKNSYPGGCCSSFSKDGYIFNFGPSLFWGLDRGGPLYNLFEYLGIQESIKTQNILRRIDPGIQIVLPDHRLDIYTERERLFEELKREFPKYFKTLREFYNRVDYINSEIFEAYSNYPFNIKREGDGRADSNSKFLTLLSRDIKRMSLPASIRNFFTRYSWDISIKDFFSLQTLFFGQVDSSAASLPFFTRVLTIPLKGLYYPLSGSQGFANLLADKVFDLGGEIKYNVNVKSLLFDRKKAKGIRYDEGVISKSIHAKKIIANTSIFNLKDSLISEELPRKRLVKKFKDIKGRWTIFSLFLGVESKAVPEPMKENLLMYTDSYEAPEERRMLYVHTSPEWDRKRAPAGKRALTALSVFPVENWKGDEEELKKKNREKIIADLKRIIPFIEGNFNIVDMMTPPKFEKLLSRPEGIVGNLNGGYKKNRFNFYGLSHNLPLKNLYLVGEEAYPGYGTTNVMFSGFHAAERIIEDLK
;
A
#
# COMPACT_ATOMS: atom_id res chain seq x y z
N LEU A 1 -51.35 13.37 6.17
CA LEU A 1 -50.62 12.80 5.01
C LEU A 1 -49.12 12.94 5.27
N SER A 2 -48.52 12.00 6.00
CA SER A 2 -47.07 11.92 6.19
C SER A 2 -46.41 11.57 4.85
N ARG A 3 -45.74 12.54 4.23
CA ARG A 3 -44.82 12.26 3.14
C ARG A 3 -43.77 11.24 3.63
N LYS A 4 -43.88 10.01 3.15
CA LYS A 4 -42.77 9.05 3.23
C LYS A 4 -41.55 9.72 2.59
N ILE A 5 -40.58 10.10 3.40
CA ILE A 5 -39.26 10.47 2.93
C ILE A 5 -38.74 9.21 2.21
N SER A 6 -38.60 9.27 0.89
CA SER A 6 -38.04 8.21 0.08
C SER A 6 -36.60 8.05 0.56
N SER A 7 -36.34 7.03 1.36
CA SER A 7 -34.98 6.65 1.70
C SER A 7 -34.27 6.28 0.41
N SER A 8 -33.35 7.12 -0.05
CA SER A 8 -32.53 6.84 -1.22
C SER A 8 -31.75 5.55 -0.97
N GLN A 9 -32.25 4.46 -1.54
CA GLN A 9 -31.61 3.16 -1.37
C GLN A 9 -30.51 3.03 -2.43
N TYR A 10 -29.25 2.98 -1.99
CA TYR A 10 -28.12 2.66 -2.86
C TYR A 10 -27.99 1.14 -3.04
N ASP A 11 -27.45 0.73 -4.18
CA ASP A 11 -27.07 -0.68 -4.35
C ASP A 11 -25.84 -0.99 -3.49
N VAL A 12 -24.86 -0.06 -3.48
CA VAL A 12 -23.65 -0.20 -2.68
C VAL A 12 -23.31 1.11 -1.97
N VAL A 13 -22.95 1.00 -0.68
CA VAL A 13 -22.31 2.08 0.09
C VAL A 13 -20.88 1.66 0.42
N ILE A 14 -19.94 2.57 0.20
CA ILE A 14 -18.51 2.36 0.45
C ILE A 14 -18.05 3.31 1.56
N ILE A 15 -17.45 2.76 2.61
CA ILE A 15 -16.92 3.55 3.73
C ILE A 15 -15.44 3.81 3.48
N GLY A 16 -15.07 5.05 3.19
CA GLY A 16 -13.72 5.52 2.95
C GLY A 16 -13.37 5.67 1.47
N ALA A 17 -12.92 6.88 1.10
CA ALA A 17 -12.46 7.25 -0.25
C ALA A 17 -10.95 7.02 -0.44
N GLY A 18 -10.37 5.97 0.15
CA GLY A 18 -9.03 5.50 -0.20
C GLY A 18 -9.01 4.85 -1.58
N LEU A 19 -7.83 4.56 -2.14
CA LEU A 19 -7.68 4.05 -3.52
C LEU A 19 -8.54 2.80 -3.79
N GLY A 20 -8.60 1.85 -2.85
CA GLY A 20 -9.43 0.66 -2.99
C GLY A 20 -10.92 0.96 -3.06
N GLY A 21 -11.40 1.87 -2.21
CA GLY A 21 -12.79 2.33 -2.22
C GLY A 21 -13.17 3.06 -3.50
N LEU A 22 -12.30 3.95 -4.00
CA LEU A 22 -12.51 4.70 -5.24
C LEU A 22 -12.55 3.77 -6.46
N ILE A 23 -11.63 2.80 -6.56
CA ILE A 23 -11.67 1.80 -7.64
C ILE A 23 -12.92 0.94 -7.56
N SER A 24 -13.31 0.49 -6.35
CA SER A 24 -14.56 -0.25 -6.18
C SER A 24 -15.77 0.56 -6.67
N ALA A 25 -15.83 1.85 -6.30
CA ALA A 25 -16.91 2.74 -6.70
C ALA A 25 -16.95 2.92 -8.22
N ALA A 26 -15.81 3.20 -8.85
CA ALA A 26 -15.73 3.40 -10.30
C ALA A 26 -16.15 2.14 -11.08
N VAL A 27 -15.73 0.95 -10.65
CA VAL A 27 -16.11 -0.32 -11.30
C VAL A 27 -17.60 -0.61 -11.14
N ILE A 28 -18.17 -0.39 -9.96
CA ILE A 28 -19.59 -0.60 -9.67
C ILE A 28 -20.46 0.41 -10.44
N ALA A 29 -20.09 1.70 -10.42
CA ALA A 29 -20.78 2.75 -11.16
C ALA A 29 -20.76 2.48 -12.67
N LYS A 30 -19.62 2.07 -13.23
CA LYS A 30 -19.48 1.70 -14.66
C LYS A 30 -20.45 0.58 -15.09
N LYS A 31 -20.87 -0.27 -14.17
CA LYS A 31 -21.88 -1.33 -14.41
C LYS A 31 -23.32 -0.86 -14.20
N GLY A 32 -23.53 0.43 -13.95
CA GLY A 32 -24.86 1.04 -13.81
C GLY A 32 -25.51 0.89 -12.44
N PHE A 33 -24.78 0.43 -11.42
CA PHE A 33 -25.31 0.35 -10.05
C PHE A 33 -25.16 1.68 -9.31
N ARG A 34 -26.14 2.00 -8.46
CA ARG A 34 -26.12 3.21 -7.62
C ARG A 34 -25.13 3.01 -6.48
N VAL A 35 -24.02 3.75 -6.52
CA VAL A 35 -22.95 3.67 -5.53
C VAL A 35 -22.71 5.02 -4.86
N LEU A 36 -22.57 4.98 -3.53
CA LEU A 36 -22.17 6.13 -2.71
C LEU A 36 -20.90 5.79 -1.94
N VAL A 37 -19.89 6.64 -2.05
CA VAL A 37 -18.72 6.65 -1.17
C VAL A 37 -18.94 7.69 -0.08
N VAL A 38 -18.65 7.34 1.18
CA VAL A 38 -18.62 8.27 2.32
C VAL A 38 -17.22 8.37 2.88
N GLU A 39 -16.71 9.60 3.01
CA GLU A 39 -15.36 9.89 3.47
C GLU A 39 -15.37 10.86 4.65
N LYS A 40 -14.62 10.56 5.71
CA LYS A 40 -14.55 11.39 6.92
C LYS A 40 -13.80 12.72 6.70
N ASN A 41 -12.80 12.70 5.81
CA ASN A 41 -12.02 13.88 5.46
C ASN A 41 -12.71 14.71 4.38
N SER A 42 -12.23 15.94 4.18
CA SER A 42 -12.72 16.84 3.12
C SER A 42 -12.14 16.53 1.73
N TYR A 43 -11.32 15.48 1.60
CA TYR A 43 -10.62 15.10 0.38
C TYR A 43 -10.48 13.57 0.27
N PRO A 44 -10.35 13.02 -0.95
CA PRO A 44 -10.14 11.59 -1.17
C PRO A 44 -8.67 11.19 -1.01
N GLY A 45 -8.40 9.89 -1.01
CA GLY A 45 -7.07 9.31 -1.11
C GLY A 45 -6.63 8.53 0.12
N GLY A 46 -7.12 8.89 1.31
CA GLY A 46 -6.68 8.24 2.55
C GLY A 46 -5.16 8.40 2.74
N CYS A 47 -4.42 7.30 2.84
CA CYS A 47 -2.95 7.32 2.91
C CYS A 47 -2.30 7.88 1.62
N CYS A 48 -2.96 7.74 0.47
CA CYS A 48 -2.51 8.29 -0.81
C CYS A 48 -2.99 9.72 -1.01
N SER A 49 -2.69 10.58 -0.03
CA SER A 49 -3.01 12.01 -0.07
C SER A 49 -1.76 12.84 0.25
N SER A 50 -1.86 14.15 0.03
CA SER A 50 -0.79 15.11 0.27
C SER A 50 -1.31 16.28 1.09
N PHE A 51 -0.39 17.01 1.73
CA PHE A 51 -0.70 18.26 2.39
C PHE A 51 0.29 19.36 1.96
N SER A 52 -0.18 20.59 2.02
CA SER A 52 0.66 21.77 1.76
C SER A 52 0.92 22.52 3.06
N LYS A 53 2.18 22.91 3.28
CA LYS A 53 2.59 23.72 4.42
C LYS A 53 3.86 24.50 4.09
N ASP A 54 3.87 25.78 4.41
CA ASP A 54 5.01 26.70 4.21
C ASP A 54 5.57 26.70 2.78
N GLY A 55 4.68 26.54 1.76
CA GLY A 55 5.05 26.49 0.35
C GLY A 55 5.57 25.13 -0.13
N TYR A 56 5.60 24.12 0.73
CA TYR A 56 5.96 22.74 0.37
C TYR A 56 4.73 21.86 0.26
N ILE A 57 4.80 20.84 -0.60
CA ILE A 57 3.80 19.76 -0.71
C ILE A 57 4.46 18.44 -0.35
N PHE A 58 3.91 17.74 0.62
CA PHE A 58 4.38 16.44 1.10
C PHE A 58 3.31 15.37 0.93
N ASN A 59 3.71 14.13 0.72
CA ASN A 59 2.82 12.98 0.75
C ASN A 59 2.75 12.40 2.17
N PHE A 60 1.55 12.02 2.61
CA PHE A 60 1.41 11.31 3.90
C PHE A 60 1.94 9.87 3.84
N GLY A 61 1.80 9.21 2.72
CA GLY A 61 2.19 7.83 2.51
C GLY A 61 2.90 7.61 1.16
N PRO A 62 2.31 6.85 0.22
CA PRO A 62 3.02 6.43 -0.98
C PRO A 62 3.45 7.58 -1.87
N SER A 63 4.72 7.57 -2.23
CA SER A 63 5.34 8.49 -3.20
C SER A 63 5.72 7.79 -4.50
N LEU A 64 5.36 6.50 -4.64
CA LEU A 64 5.65 5.67 -5.81
C LEU A 64 4.44 4.84 -6.20
N PHE A 65 4.23 4.73 -7.52
CA PHE A 65 3.23 3.86 -8.13
C PHE A 65 3.91 2.90 -9.10
N TRP A 66 3.31 1.75 -9.35
CA TRP A 66 3.84 0.74 -10.26
C TRP A 66 2.72 -0.04 -10.94
N GLY A 67 3.09 -0.77 -11.99
CA GLY A 67 2.15 -1.61 -12.73
C GLY A 67 1.33 -0.88 -13.79
N LEU A 68 1.77 0.31 -14.20
CA LEU A 68 1.10 1.20 -15.15
C LEU A 68 1.61 1.04 -16.58
N ASP A 69 2.77 0.40 -16.77
CA ASP A 69 3.31 0.10 -18.10
C ASP A 69 2.41 -0.90 -18.84
N ARG A 70 2.43 -0.87 -20.17
CA ARG A 70 1.69 -1.82 -21.03
C ARG A 70 2.01 -3.27 -20.60
N GLY A 71 0.97 -4.05 -20.35
CA GLY A 71 1.10 -5.39 -19.79
C GLY A 71 1.28 -5.42 -18.27
N GLY A 72 1.35 -4.25 -17.62
CA GLY A 72 1.33 -4.16 -16.15
C GLY A 72 -0.07 -4.40 -15.58
N PRO A 73 -0.16 -4.76 -14.30
CA PRO A 73 -1.44 -5.14 -13.70
C PRO A 73 -2.48 -4.02 -13.70
N LEU A 74 -2.08 -2.76 -13.49
CA LEU A 74 -3.01 -1.64 -13.51
C LEU A 74 -3.34 -1.14 -14.91
N TYR A 75 -2.53 -1.48 -15.91
CA TYR A 75 -2.73 -0.99 -17.28
C TYR A 75 -4.12 -1.33 -17.80
N ASN A 76 -4.50 -2.61 -17.78
CA ASN A 76 -5.79 -3.09 -18.27
C ASN A 76 -6.97 -2.54 -17.44
N LEU A 77 -6.81 -2.43 -16.12
CA LEU A 77 -7.83 -1.86 -15.24
C LEU A 77 -8.07 -0.37 -15.55
N PHE A 78 -7.00 0.38 -15.78
CA PHE A 78 -7.09 1.81 -16.08
C PHE A 78 -7.60 2.07 -17.50
N GLU A 79 -7.24 1.20 -18.46
CA GLU A 79 -7.82 1.21 -19.79
C GLU A 79 -9.34 0.94 -19.72
N TYR A 80 -9.75 -0.11 -19.00
CA TYR A 80 -11.15 -0.43 -18.75
C TYR A 80 -11.93 0.73 -18.13
N LEU A 81 -11.36 1.45 -17.15
CA LEU A 81 -11.99 2.60 -16.52
C LEU A 81 -11.86 3.91 -17.32
N GLY A 82 -11.05 3.95 -18.38
CA GLY A 82 -10.76 5.16 -19.14
C GLY A 82 -9.88 6.17 -18.38
N ILE A 83 -8.98 5.68 -17.50
CA ILE A 83 -8.09 6.50 -16.67
C ILE A 83 -6.74 6.75 -17.38
N GLN A 84 -6.30 5.86 -18.27
CA GLN A 84 -4.98 5.92 -18.91
C GLN A 84 -4.73 7.25 -19.62
N GLU A 85 -5.71 7.71 -20.40
CA GLU A 85 -5.60 8.98 -21.12
C GLU A 85 -5.55 10.17 -20.17
N SER A 86 -6.36 10.15 -19.11
CA SER A 86 -6.37 11.22 -18.09
C SER A 86 -5.03 11.34 -17.37
N ILE A 87 -4.36 10.23 -17.06
CA ILE A 87 -3.01 10.25 -16.45
C ILE A 87 -2.02 10.97 -17.37
N LYS A 88 -2.08 10.71 -18.69
CA LYS A 88 -1.18 11.31 -19.67
C LYS A 88 -1.50 12.80 -19.90
N THR A 89 -2.75 13.12 -20.19
CA THR A 89 -3.17 14.49 -20.54
C THR A 89 -3.05 15.45 -19.38
N GLN A 90 -3.34 15.01 -18.17
CA GLN A 90 -3.21 15.83 -16.95
C GLN A 90 -1.81 15.77 -16.34
N ASN A 91 -0.91 14.96 -16.90
CA ASN A 91 0.48 14.81 -16.44
C ASN A 91 0.57 14.54 -14.92
N ILE A 92 -0.23 13.56 -14.44
CA ILE A 92 -0.36 13.28 -13.00
C ILE A 92 0.77 12.38 -12.49
N LEU A 93 1.21 11.42 -13.31
CA LEU A 93 2.25 10.46 -12.97
C LEU A 93 3.36 10.50 -14.03
N ARG A 94 4.61 10.55 -13.57
CA ARG A 94 5.79 10.50 -14.42
C ARG A 94 6.61 9.26 -14.11
N ARG A 95 6.95 8.50 -15.15
CA ARG A 95 7.87 7.36 -15.04
C ARG A 95 9.27 7.84 -14.68
N ILE A 96 9.91 7.17 -13.74
CA ILE A 96 11.26 7.47 -13.26
C ILE A 96 12.15 6.23 -13.40
N ASP A 97 13.41 6.45 -13.79
CA ASP A 97 14.42 5.40 -13.91
C ASP A 97 15.82 5.99 -13.68
N PRO A 98 16.58 5.60 -12.64
CA PRO A 98 16.23 4.53 -11.71
C PRO A 98 15.04 4.90 -10.84
N GLY A 99 14.22 3.89 -10.52
CA GLY A 99 13.02 4.09 -9.70
C GLY A 99 13.33 4.25 -8.22
N ILE A 100 14.39 3.61 -7.74
CA ILE A 100 14.81 3.62 -6.34
C ILE A 100 16.32 3.43 -6.24
N GLN A 101 16.93 4.04 -5.24
CA GLN A 101 18.31 3.85 -4.85
C GLN A 101 18.37 3.10 -3.52
N ILE A 102 19.25 2.11 -3.39
CA ILE A 102 19.50 1.38 -2.14
C ILE A 102 20.85 1.78 -1.61
N VAL A 103 20.89 2.19 -0.35
CA VAL A 103 22.12 2.57 0.34
C VAL A 103 22.34 1.63 1.52
N LEU A 104 23.45 0.94 1.48
CA LEU A 104 23.99 0.12 2.57
C LEU A 104 25.25 0.81 3.12
N PRO A 105 25.79 0.38 4.25
CA PRO A 105 26.99 1.02 4.82
C PRO A 105 28.14 1.20 3.81
N ASP A 106 28.42 0.17 3.00
CA ASP A 106 29.55 0.15 2.06
C ASP A 106 29.12 0.10 0.58
N HIS A 107 27.80 0.17 0.30
CA HIS A 107 27.27 0.01 -1.06
C HIS A 107 26.18 1.03 -1.38
N ARG A 108 26.14 1.45 -2.65
CA ARG A 108 25.07 2.29 -3.19
C ARG A 108 24.67 1.80 -4.58
N LEU A 109 23.43 1.34 -4.72
CA LEU A 109 22.91 0.76 -5.94
C LEU A 109 21.70 1.51 -6.46
N ASP A 110 21.72 1.87 -7.70
CA ASP A 110 20.56 2.38 -8.44
C ASP A 110 19.81 1.19 -9.07
N ILE A 111 18.51 1.09 -8.81
CA ILE A 111 17.68 0.01 -9.35
C ILE A 111 17.04 0.48 -10.64
N TYR A 112 17.62 0.08 -11.76
CA TYR A 112 17.15 0.37 -13.11
C TYR A 112 16.14 -0.66 -13.61
N THR A 113 15.23 -0.21 -14.46
CA THR A 113 14.31 -1.11 -15.18
C THR A 113 15.00 -1.89 -16.27
N GLU A 114 16.03 -1.30 -16.90
CA GLU A 114 16.85 -1.96 -17.90
C GLU A 114 17.79 -2.98 -17.22
N ARG A 115 17.72 -4.22 -17.69
CA ARG A 115 18.42 -5.34 -17.05
C ARG A 115 19.93 -5.20 -17.11
N GLU A 116 20.46 -4.75 -18.21
CA GLU A 116 21.91 -4.54 -18.41
C GLU A 116 22.45 -3.51 -17.43
N ARG A 117 21.77 -2.41 -17.25
CA ARG A 117 22.15 -1.36 -16.30
C ARG A 117 22.08 -1.84 -14.84
N LEU A 118 21.04 -2.61 -14.48
CA LEU A 118 20.98 -3.26 -13.18
C LEU A 118 22.18 -4.21 -12.95
N PHE A 119 22.55 -4.97 -13.98
CA PHE A 119 23.69 -5.89 -13.88
C PHE A 119 25.04 -5.15 -13.77
N GLU A 120 25.18 -3.99 -14.40
CA GLU A 120 26.34 -3.12 -14.20
C GLU A 120 26.45 -2.64 -12.75
N GLU A 121 25.35 -2.19 -12.15
CA GLU A 121 25.30 -1.80 -10.74
C GLU A 121 25.66 -2.98 -9.82
N LEU A 122 25.07 -4.15 -10.03
CA LEU A 122 25.36 -5.34 -9.24
C LEU A 122 26.81 -5.82 -9.42
N LYS A 123 27.39 -5.70 -10.61
CA LYS A 123 28.79 -6.02 -10.88
C LYS A 123 29.73 -5.02 -10.20
N ARG A 124 29.40 -3.74 -10.21
CA ARG A 124 30.18 -2.69 -9.55
C ARG A 124 30.23 -2.88 -8.05
N GLU A 125 29.08 -3.11 -7.42
CA GLU A 125 28.94 -3.13 -5.96
C GLU A 125 29.22 -4.51 -5.36
N PHE A 126 28.90 -5.60 -6.07
CA PHE A 126 29.06 -6.97 -5.61
C PHE A 126 29.86 -7.84 -6.59
N PRO A 127 31.10 -7.46 -6.98
CA PRO A 127 31.85 -8.16 -8.02
C PRO A 127 32.08 -9.64 -7.68
N LYS A 128 32.34 -9.97 -6.42
CA LYS A 128 32.52 -11.35 -5.92
C LYS A 128 31.30 -12.23 -6.16
N TYR A 129 30.09 -11.65 -6.07
CA TYR A 129 28.83 -12.38 -6.14
C TYR A 129 28.09 -12.17 -7.45
N PHE A 130 28.65 -11.41 -8.40
CA PHE A 130 27.95 -11.00 -9.61
C PHE A 130 27.40 -12.18 -10.42
N LYS A 131 28.17 -13.26 -10.60
CA LYS A 131 27.73 -14.45 -11.34
C LYS A 131 26.48 -15.06 -10.70
N THR A 132 26.48 -15.27 -9.39
CA THR A 132 25.35 -15.85 -8.67
C THR A 132 24.15 -14.92 -8.61
N LEU A 133 24.35 -13.60 -8.52
CA LEU A 133 23.27 -12.59 -8.57
C LEU A 133 22.62 -12.57 -9.95
N ARG A 134 23.40 -12.63 -11.03
CA ARG A 134 22.89 -12.70 -12.40
C ARG A 134 22.04 -13.96 -12.62
N GLU A 135 22.54 -15.12 -12.21
CA GLU A 135 21.79 -16.38 -12.27
C GLU A 135 20.49 -16.31 -11.45
N PHE A 136 20.57 -15.70 -10.26
CA PHE A 136 19.42 -15.47 -9.41
C PHE A 136 18.35 -14.60 -10.07
N TYR A 137 18.71 -13.44 -10.62
CA TYR A 137 17.74 -12.55 -11.27
C TYR A 137 17.11 -13.18 -12.53
N ASN A 138 17.87 -13.95 -13.32
CA ASN A 138 17.32 -14.71 -14.43
C ASN A 138 16.26 -15.73 -13.96
N ARG A 139 16.49 -16.33 -12.81
CA ARG A 139 15.54 -17.26 -12.18
C ARG A 139 14.31 -16.55 -11.60
N VAL A 140 14.52 -15.37 -11.03
CA VAL A 140 13.41 -14.49 -10.57
C VAL A 140 12.50 -14.12 -11.73
N ASP A 141 13.03 -13.77 -12.88
CA ASP A 141 12.24 -13.42 -14.07
C ASP A 141 11.40 -14.61 -14.55
N TYR A 142 11.99 -15.80 -14.62
CA TYR A 142 11.29 -17.02 -15.01
C TYR A 142 10.13 -17.34 -14.05
N ILE A 143 10.39 -17.33 -12.74
CA ILE A 143 9.35 -17.57 -11.72
C ILE A 143 8.23 -16.52 -11.84
N ASN A 144 8.61 -15.28 -12.09
CA ASN A 144 7.68 -14.17 -12.08
C ASN A 144 6.84 -14.07 -13.35
N SER A 145 7.36 -14.49 -14.53
CA SER A 145 6.56 -14.58 -15.75
C SER A 145 5.39 -15.54 -15.56
N GLU A 146 5.62 -16.72 -15.00
CA GLU A 146 4.59 -17.71 -14.70
C GLU A 146 3.56 -17.19 -13.67
N ILE A 147 4.05 -16.55 -12.59
CA ILE A 147 3.19 -15.99 -11.54
C ILE A 147 2.40 -14.78 -12.04
N PHE A 148 3.04 -13.92 -12.85
CA PHE A 148 2.44 -12.68 -13.32
C PHE A 148 1.36 -12.91 -14.37
N GLU A 149 1.57 -13.83 -15.29
CA GLU A 149 0.57 -14.24 -16.26
C GLU A 149 -0.69 -14.77 -15.56
N ALA A 150 -0.49 -15.61 -14.56
CA ALA A 150 -1.56 -16.09 -13.72
C ALA A 150 -2.28 -14.99 -12.94
N TYR A 151 -1.55 -13.98 -12.47
CA TYR A 151 -2.09 -12.84 -11.72
C TYR A 151 -2.87 -11.85 -12.60
N SER A 152 -2.43 -11.68 -13.85
CA SER A 152 -3.03 -10.75 -14.81
C SER A 152 -4.28 -11.32 -15.49
N ASN A 153 -4.35 -12.64 -15.64
CA ASN A 153 -5.37 -13.32 -16.44
C ASN A 153 -6.55 -13.89 -15.63
N TYR A 154 -6.45 -13.92 -14.30
CA TYR A 154 -7.52 -14.51 -13.49
C TYR A 154 -8.17 -13.49 -12.54
N PRO A 155 -9.50 -13.27 -12.66
CA PRO A 155 -10.26 -12.69 -11.57
C PRO A 155 -10.22 -13.67 -10.39
N PHE A 156 -9.64 -13.25 -9.28
CA PHE A 156 -9.51 -14.07 -8.09
C PHE A 156 -10.86 -14.20 -7.38
N ASN A 157 -11.65 -15.18 -7.78
CA ASN A 157 -12.85 -15.58 -7.05
C ASN A 157 -12.46 -16.24 -5.73
N ILE A 158 -12.54 -15.47 -4.63
CA ILE A 158 -12.35 -16.01 -3.29
C ILE A 158 -13.62 -16.80 -2.90
N LYS A 159 -13.45 -18.10 -2.66
CA LYS A 159 -14.52 -19.03 -2.29
C LYS A 159 -15.37 -18.52 -1.13
N ARG A 160 -16.70 -18.61 -1.23
CA ARG A 160 -17.58 -18.68 -0.06
C ARG A 160 -17.33 -20.00 0.67
N GLU A 161 -17.07 -19.95 1.99
CA GLU A 161 -17.15 -21.15 2.83
C GLU A 161 -18.58 -21.71 2.70
N GLY A 162 -18.74 -22.85 2.01
CA GLY A 162 -20.03 -23.52 1.79
C GLY A 162 -20.44 -23.75 0.32
N ASP A 163 -19.81 -23.10 -0.65
CA ASP A 163 -20.08 -23.38 -2.07
C ASP A 163 -19.25 -24.57 -2.57
N GLY A 164 -19.89 -25.67 -2.84
CA GLY A 164 -19.27 -26.92 -3.33
C GLY A 164 -18.70 -26.89 -4.75
N ARG A 165 -18.58 -25.72 -5.39
CA ARG A 165 -17.97 -25.57 -6.71
C ARG A 165 -16.46 -25.43 -6.59
N ALA A 166 -15.72 -26.36 -7.22
CA ALA A 166 -14.27 -26.31 -7.33
C ALA A 166 -13.85 -25.06 -8.11
N ASP A 167 -13.19 -24.14 -7.43
CA ASP A 167 -12.78 -22.84 -7.94
C ASP A 167 -11.65 -22.93 -8.96
N SER A 168 -11.69 -22.05 -9.96
CA SER A 168 -10.55 -21.73 -10.83
C SER A 168 -9.27 -21.43 -10.03
N ASN A 169 -9.41 -20.83 -8.82
CA ASN A 169 -8.30 -20.58 -7.89
C ASN A 169 -7.67 -21.86 -7.33
N SER A 170 -8.44 -22.91 -7.04
CA SER A 170 -7.85 -24.17 -6.58
C SER A 170 -7.05 -24.83 -7.70
N LYS A 171 -7.51 -24.73 -8.93
CA LYS A 171 -6.77 -25.19 -10.13
C LYS A 171 -5.52 -24.36 -10.34
N PHE A 172 -5.61 -23.02 -10.27
CA PHE A 172 -4.46 -22.12 -10.36
C PHE A 172 -3.42 -22.38 -9.27
N LEU A 173 -3.83 -22.41 -7.99
CA LEU A 173 -2.93 -22.72 -6.88
C LEU A 173 -2.35 -24.14 -6.98
N THR A 174 -3.08 -25.07 -7.55
CA THR A 174 -2.61 -26.44 -7.81
C THR A 174 -1.60 -26.47 -8.96
N LEU A 175 -1.85 -25.75 -10.06
CA LEU A 175 -0.91 -25.58 -11.17
C LEU A 175 0.37 -24.89 -10.72
N LEU A 176 0.23 -23.75 -10.03
CA LEU A 176 1.37 -23.02 -9.46
C LEU A 176 2.17 -23.89 -8.47
N SER A 177 1.49 -24.70 -7.62
CA SER A 177 2.17 -25.61 -6.70
C SER A 177 2.92 -26.73 -7.40
N ARG A 178 2.36 -27.22 -8.51
CA ARG A 178 2.97 -28.25 -9.34
C ARG A 178 4.22 -27.72 -10.04
N ASP A 179 4.14 -26.50 -10.56
CA ASP A 179 5.21 -25.88 -11.31
C ASP A 179 6.36 -25.43 -10.37
N ILE A 180 6.05 -24.90 -9.19
CA ILE A 180 7.04 -24.65 -8.12
C ILE A 180 7.71 -25.96 -7.66
N LYS A 181 6.96 -27.07 -7.54
CA LYS A 181 7.55 -28.38 -7.23
C LYS A 181 8.45 -28.89 -8.35
N ARG A 182 8.05 -28.72 -9.61
CA ARG A 182 8.86 -29.10 -10.80
C ARG A 182 10.16 -28.30 -10.86
N MET A 183 10.14 -27.03 -10.45
CA MET A 183 11.33 -26.17 -10.43
C MET A 183 12.31 -26.52 -9.30
N SER A 184 12.01 -27.50 -8.43
CA SER A 184 12.84 -27.86 -7.26
C SER A 184 13.24 -26.67 -6.40
N LEU A 185 12.38 -25.66 -6.29
CA LEU A 185 12.67 -24.44 -5.55
C LEU A 185 12.44 -24.63 -4.05
N PRO A 186 13.32 -24.11 -3.20
CA PRO A 186 13.10 -24.15 -1.76
C PRO A 186 11.85 -23.36 -1.40
N ALA A 187 11.02 -23.92 -0.50
CA ALA A 187 9.75 -23.31 -0.08
C ALA A 187 9.94 -22.00 0.71
N SER A 188 11.13 -21.75 1.25
CA SER A 188 11.46 -20.56 2.03
C SER A 188 12.70 -19.84 1.49
N ILE A 189 12.69 -18.52 1.61
CA ILE A 189 13.86 -17.69 1.27
C ILE A 189 15.08 -18.04 2.13
N ARG A 190 14.88 -18.43 3.40
CA ARG A 190 16.00 -18.84 4.27
C ARG A 190 16.82 -19.95 3.61
N ASN A 191 16.16 -21.01 3.13
CA ASN A 191 16.84 -22.12 2.44
C ASN A 191 17.43 -21.68 1.09
N PHE A 192 16.84 -20.66 0.48
CA PHE A 192 17.34 -20.08 -0.74
C PHE A 192 18.64 -19.28 -0.49
N PHE A 193 18.68 -18.43 0.51
CA PHE A 193 19.87 -17.66 0.88
C PHE A 193 21.04 -18.54 1.36
N THR A 194 20.75 -19.61 2.11
CA THR A 194 21.80 -20.55 2.53
C THR A 194 22.47 -21.25 1.36
N ARG A 195 21.75 -21.48 0.27
CA ARG A 195 22.29 -22.11 -0.94
C ARG A 195 23.38 -21.28 -1.62
N TYR A 196 23.29 -19.95 -1.55
CA TYR A 196 24.21 -19.04 -2.24
C TYR A 196 25.33 -18.51 -1.35
N SER A 197 25.35 -18.83 -0.06
CA SER A 197 26.38 -18.38 0.91
C SER A 197 26.65 -16.86 0.85
N TRP A 198 25.58 -16.06 0.61
CA TRP A 198 25.68 -14.61 0.52
C TRP A 198 25.99 -13.99 1.88
N ASP A 199 26.82 -12.93 1.86
CA ASP A 199 27.12 -12.13 3.04
C ASP A 199 25.92 -11.27 3.49
N ILE A 200 26.15 -10.50 4.55
CA ILE A 200 25.10 -9.68 5.16
C ILE A 200 24.65 -8.55 4.23
N SER A 201 25.54 -7.96 3.44
CA SER A 201 25.24 -6.83 2.59
C SER A 201 24.23 -7.20 1.48
N ILE A 202 24.39 -8.38 0.86
CA ILE A 202 23.44 -8.90 -0.14
C ILE A 202 22.09 -9.25 0.51
N LYS A 203 22.12 -9.85 1.71
CA LYS A 203 20.88 -10.14 2.45
C LYS A 203 20.14 -8.86 2.78
N ASP A 204 20.84 -7.81 3.19
CA ASP A 204 20.25 -6.51 3.47
C ASP A 204 19.72 -5.81 2.22
N PHE A 205 20.45 -5.90 1.10
CA PHE A 205 19.99 -5.42 -0.19
C PHE A 205 18.62 -5.99 -0.57
N PHE A 206 18.40 -7.27 -0.38
CA PHE A 206 17.13 -7.91 -0.63
C PHE A 206 16.09 -7.63 0.46
N SER A 207 16.51 -7.58 1.71
CA SER A 207 15.61 -7.38 2.85
C SER A 207 14.97 -5.99 2.84
N LEU A 208 15.71 -4.94 2.48
CA LEU A 208 15.18 -3.58 2.32
C LEU A 208 14.06 -3.53 1.29
N GLN A 209 14.24 -4.18 0.13
CA GLN A 209 13.22 -4.24 -0.91
C GLN A 209 11.98 -5.00 -0.44
N THR A 210 12.19 -6.14 0.23
CA THR A 210 11.08 -6.97 0.74
C THR A 210 10.30 -6.25 1.81
N LEU A 211 10.97 -5.52 2.69
CA LEU A 211 10.32 -4.73 3.73
C LEU A 211 9.58 -3.53 3.14
N PHE A 212 10.16 -2.82 2.20
CA PHE A 212 9.54 -1.64 1.59
C PHE A 212 8.34 -1.98 0.72
N PHE A 213 8.50 -2.85 -0.27
CA PHE A 213 7.44 -3.17 -1.22
C PHE A 213 6.45 -4.23 -0.70
N GLY A 214 6.86 -5.05 0.25
CA GLY A 214 6.07 -6.17 0.75
C GLY A 214 5.64 -6.07 2.20
N GLN A 215 6.30 -5.21 2.99
CA GLN A 215 6.10 -5.09 4.45
C GLN A 215 6.20 -6.43 5.19
N VAL A 216 7.08 -7.28 4.72
CA VAL A 216 7.36 -8.59 5.29
C VAL A 216 8.86 -8.73 5.46
N ASP A 217 9.27 -9.23 6.62
CA ASP A 217 10.65 -9.62 6.82
C ASP A 217 11.05 -10.69 5.79
N SER A 218 12.24 -10.53 5.19
CA SER A 218 12.72 -11.47 4.17
C SER A 218 12.77 -12.91 4.67
N SER A 219 13.07 -13.13 5.97
CA SER A 219 13.10 -14.46 6.58
C SER A 219 11.72 -15.13 6.65
N ALA A 220 10.65 -14.36 6.67
CA ALA A 220 9.27 -14.81 6.77
C ALA A 220 8.56 -14.93 5.40
N ALA A 221 9.14 -14.36 4.34
CA ALA A 221 8.55 -14.34 3.02
C ALA A 221 8.64 -15.72 2.33
N SER A 222 7.62 -16.07 1.52
CA SER A 222 7.73 -17.21 0.60
C SER A 222 8.51 -16.81 -0.65
N LEU A 223 9.11 -17.78 -1.34
CA LEU A 223 9.87 -17.52 -2.56
C LEU A 223 9.02 -16.82 -3.65
N PRO A 224 7.78 -17.24 -3.95
CA PRO A 224 6.93 -16.54 -4.93
C PRO A 224 6.63 -15.08 -4.57
N PHE A 225 6.38 -14.80 -3.29
CA PHE A 225 6.17 -13.45 -2.82
C PHE A 225 7.42 -12.59 -2.95
N PHE A 226 8.56 -13.14 -2.56
CA PHE A 226 9.86 -12.49 -2.63
C PHE A 226 10.26 -12.14 -4.08
N THR A 227 10.16 -13.10 -5.00
CA THR A 227 10.46 -12.85 -6.42
C THR A 227 9.57 -11.77 -7.01
N ARG A 228 8.28 -11.77 -6.66
CA ARG A 228 7.35 -10.72 -7.06
C ARG A 228 7.76 -9.35 -6.53
N VAL A 229 8.10 -9.25 -5.25
CA VAL A 229 8.51 -7.98 -4.63
C VAL A 229 9.75 -7.41 -5.32
N LEU A 230 10.75 -8.25 -5.59
CA LEU A 230 11.99 -7.83 -6.26
C LEU A 230 11.79 -7.35 -7.70
N THR A 231 10.72 -7.77 -8.35
CA THR A 231 10.44 -7.31 -9.73
C THR A 231 9.61 -6.03 -9.81
N ILE A 232 9.05 -5.55 -8.68
CA ILE A 232 8.29 -4.29 -8.67
C ILE A 232 9.11 -3.12 -9.24
N PRO A 233 10.31 -2.80 -8.73
CA PRO A 233 11.09 -1.69 -9.29
C PRO A 233 11.57 -1.94 -10.72
N LEU A 234 11.68 -3.20 -11.14
CA LEU A 234 12.09 -3.58 -12.49
C LEU A 234 10.96 -3.43 -13.53
N LYS A 235 9.73 -3.25 -13.11
CA LYS A 235 8.55 -3.05 -13.97
C LYS A 235 8.17 -1.57 -14.18
N GLY A 236 9.04 -0.65 -13.78
CA GLY A 236 8.81 0.78 -13.87
C GLY A 236 8.09 1.36 -12.66
N LEU A 237 8.68 2.37 -12.09
CA LEU A 237 8.10 3.16 -11.01
C LEU A 237 7.67 4.53 -11.52
N TYR A 238 6.59 5.04 -10.95
CA TYR A 238 5.99 6.31 -11.32
C TYR A 238 5.95 7.25 -10.13
N TYR A 239 6.41 8.45 -10.35
CA TYR A 239 6.40 9.56 -9.41
C TYR A 239 5.10 10.37 -9.57
N PRO A 240 4.38 10.69 -8.49
CA PRO A 240 3.20 11.55 -8.56
C PRO A 240 3.60 13.03 -8.60
N LEU A 241 3.33 13.69 -9.72
CA LEU A 241 3.61 15.12 -9.89
C LEU A 241 2.72 15.95 -8.95
N SER A 242 3.33 16.97 -8.34
CA SER A 242 2.67 17.83 -7.36
C SER A 242 2.05 17.08 -6.16
N GLY A 243 2.50 15.85 -5.90
CA GLY A 243 2.01 15.02 -4.79
C GLY A 243 0.94 14.00 -5.18
N SER A 244 0.72 13.03 -4.29
CA SER A 244 -0.20 11.90 -4.51
C SER A 244 -1.66 12.32 -4.59
N GLN A 245 -2.03 13.49 -4.05
CA GLN A 245 -3.41 13.99 -4.02
C GLN A 245 -4.01 14.12 -5.43
N GLY A 246 -3.21 14.53 -6.42
CA GLY A 246 -3.67 14.64 -7.82
C GLY A 246 -4.17 13.32 -8.38
N PHE A 247 -3.50 12.21 -8.04
CA PHE A 247 -3.93 10.88 -8.45
C PHE A 247 -5.23 10.43 -7.74
N ALA A 248 -5.35 10.72 -6.44
CA ALA A 248 -6.58 10.41 -5.70
C ALA A 248 -7.78 11.22 -6.21
N ASN A 249 -7.57 12.49 -6.56
CA ASN A 249 -8.60 13.34 -7.16
C ASN A 249 -9.04 12.79 -8.52
N LEU A 250 -8.11 12.39 -9.38
CA LEU A 250 -8.43 11.76 -10.67
C LEU A 250 -9.34 10.53 -10.52
N LEU A 251 -9.08 9.68 -9.51
CA LEU A 251 -9.95 8.53 -9.24
C LEU A 251 -11.32 8.94 -8.72
N ALA A 252 -11.40 9.99 -7.90
CA ALA A 252 -12.67 10.51 -7.41
C ALA A 252 -13.49 11.13 -8.56
N ASP A 253 -12.86 11.93 -9.43
CA ASP A 253 -13.49 12.48 -10.63
C ASP A 253 -14.02 11.35 -11.52
N LYS A 254 -13.27 10.28 -11.68
CA LYS A 254 -13.71 9.11 -12.45
C LYS A 254 -14.95 8.44 -11.84
N VAL A 255 -15.09 8.42 -10.51
CA VAL A 255 -16.31 7.92 -9.85
C VAL A 255 -17.51 8.79 -10.25
N PHE A 256 -17.37 10.12 -10.23
CA PHE A 256 -18.42 11.05 -10.68
C PHE A 256 -18.76 10.89 -12.16
N ASP A 257 -17.76 10.84 -13.03
CA ASP A 257 -17.92 10.64 -14.49
C ASP A 257 -18.75 9.38 -14.83
N LEU A 258 -18.60 8.35 -14.01
CA LEU A 258 -19.31 7.08 -14.16
C LEU A 258 -20.68 7.02 -13.44
N GLY A 259 -21.12 8.14 -12.86
CA GLY A 259 -22.43 8.27 -12.20
C GLY A 259 -22.45 7.82 -10.74
N GLY A 260 -21.29 7.65 -10.10
CA GLY A 260 -21.19 7.41 -8.65
C GLY A 260 -21.23 8.73 -7.86
N GLU A 261 -21.48 8.62 -6.57
CA GLU A 261 -21.53 9.75 -5.65
C GLU A 261 -20.44 9.63 -4.57
N ILE A 262 -19.86 10.76 -4.14
CA ILE A 262 -18.95 10.84 -3.00
C ILE A 262 -19.44 11.93 -2.06
N LYS A 263 -19.58 11.60 -0.78
CA LYS A 263 -19.86 12.57 0.30
C LYS A 263 -18.65 12.68 1.22
N TYR A 264 -18.05 13.85 1.26
CA TYR A 264 -16.96 14.20 2.15
C TYR A 264 -17.47 14.71 3.50
N ASN A 265 -16.60 14.76 4.51
CA ASN A 265 -16.89 15.18 5.89
C ASN A 265 -18.01 14.32 6.54
N VAL A 266 -18.12 13.07 6.15
CA VAL A 266 -19.09 12.10 6.68
C VAL A 266 -18.37 11.04 7.49
N ASN A 267 -18.37 11.18 8.81
CA ASN A 267 -17.80 10.19 9.71
C ASN A 267 -18.84 9.13 10.09
N VAL A 268 -18.69 7.94 9.55
CA VAL A 268 -19.56 6.79 9.86
C VAL A 268 -19.36 6.38 11.32
N LYS A 269 -20.46 6.32 12.07
CA LYS A 269 -20.47 5.96 13.49
C LYS A 269 -20.74 4.48 13.73
N SER A 270 -21.63 3.89 12.92
CA SER A 270 -21.93 2.48 13.03
C SER A 270 -22.53 1.91 11.75
N LEU A 271 -22.40 0.60 11.60
CA LEU A 271 -23.12 -0.17 10.61
C LEU A 271 -24.50 -0.57 11.13
N LEU A 272 -25.47 -0.60 10.23
CA LEU A 272 -26.82 -1.07 10.49
C LEU A 272 -26.96 -2.53 10.07
N PHE A 273 -27.52 -3.35 10.93
CA PHE A 273 -27.72 -4.78 10.69
C PHE A 273 -29.19 -5.19 10.78
N ASP A 274 -29.52 -6.22 10.04
CA ASP A 274 -30.67 -7.07 10.28
C ASP A 274 -30.11 -8.48 10.58
N ARG A 275 -30.07 -8.83 11.87
CA ARG A 275 -29.40 -10.02 12.41
C ARG A 275 -27.92 -10.08 12.01
N LYS A 276 -27.57 -10.78 10.93
CA LYS A 276 -26.18 -10.98 10.43
C LYS A 276 -25.94 -10.35 9.08
N LYS A 277 -26.91 -9.55 8.60
CA LYS A 277 -26.88 -8.98 7.27
C LYS A 277 -26.74 -7.46 7.39
N ALA A 278 -25.66 -6.91 6.87
CA ALA A 278 -25.47 -5.46 6.79
C ALA A 278 -26.50 -4.84 5.84
N LYS A 279 -27.08 -3.71 6.25
CA LYS A 279 -28.20 -3.03 5.57
C LYS A 279 -27.96 -1.54 5.31
N GLY A 280 -26.93 -0.96 5.92
CA GLY A 280 -26.67 0.46 5.81
C GLY A 280 -25.63 0.94 6.80
N ILE A 281 -25.51 2.25 6.86
CA ILE A 281 -24.61 2.97 7.76
C ILE A 281 -25.39 4.02 8.55
N ARG A 282 -24.88 4.38 9.73
CA ARG A 282 -25.29 5.54 10.51
C ARG A 282 -24.14 6.52 10.62
N TYR A 283 -24.40 7.79 10.44
CA TYR A 283 -23.44 8.88 10.55
C TYR A 283 -24.09 10.12 11.15
N ASP A 284 -23.27 11.02 11.71
CA ASP A 284 -23.75 12.28 12.24
C ASP A 284 -23.50 13.42 11.24
N GLU A 285 -24.50 14.28 11.08
CA GLU A 285 -24.39 15.55 10.36
C GLU A 285 -24.72 16.67 11.37
N GLY A 286 -23.68 17.26 11.94
CA GLY A 286 -23.80 18.10 13.11
C GLY A 286 -24.33 17.29 14.31
N VAL A 287 -25.44 17.70 14.89
CA VAL A 287 -26.10 17.01 16.02
C VAL A 287 -27.14 15.97 15.58
N ILE A 288 -27.40 15.85 14.28
CA ILE A 288 -28.45 14.98 13.73
C ILE A 288 -27.83 13.67 13.29
N SER A 289 -28.32 12.56 13.86
CA SER A 289 -27.94 11.21 13.39
C SER A 289 -28.78 10.82 12.18
N LYS A 290 -28.10 10.50 11.08
CA LYS A 290 -28.70 10.09 9.81
C LYS A 290 -28.32 8.66 9.44
N SER A 291 -29.15 8.04 8.62
CA SER A 291 -28.92 6.68 8.12
C SER A 291 -29.01 6.63 6.60
N ILE A 292 -28.12 5.81 6.01
CA ILE A 292 -28.15 5.49 4.59
C ILE A 292 -28.29 3.98 4.45
N HIS A 293 -29.28 3.52 3.68
CA HIS A 293 -29.52 2.12 3.42
C HIS A 293 -28.91 1.66 2.10
N ALA A 294 -28.38 0.43 2.08
CA ALA A 294 -27.78 -0.17 0.90
C ALA A 294 -27.98 -1.68 0.88
N LYS A 295 -27.96 -2.27 -0.33
CA LYS A 295 -27.99 -3.72 -0.51
C LYS A 295 -26.66 -4.38 -0.09
N LYS A 296 -25.55 -3.72 -0.35
CA LYS A 296 -24.18 -4.15 -0.04
C LYS A 296 -23.37 -3.01 0.57
N ILE A 297 -22.40 -3.36 1.44
CA ILE A 297 -21.51 -2.39 2.07
C ILE A 297 -20.07 -2.83 1.85
N ILE A 298 -19.22 -1.90 1.41
CA ILE A 298 -17.77 -2.06 1.36
C ILE A 298 -17.15 -1.26 2.47
N ALA A 299 -16.38 -1.91 3.32
CA ALA A 299 -15.53 -1.27 4.32
C ALA A 299 -14.11 -1.11 3.74
N ASN A 300 -13.80 0.11 3.26
CA ASN A 300 -12.45 0.51 2.88
C ASN A 300 -11.80 1.24 4.06
N THR A 301 -11.74 0.56 5.18
CA THR A 301 -11.16 1.00 6.47
C THR A 301 -10.47 -0.17 7.12
N SER A 302 -9.69 0.07 8.18
CA SER A 302 -8.98 -1.03 8.86
C SER A 302 -9.96 -2.01 9.51
N ILE A 303 -9.56 -3.29 9.58
CA ILE A 303 -10.32 -4.32 10.27
C ILE A 303 -10.48 -4.00 11.76
N PHE A 304 -9.51 -3.29 12.35
CA PHE A 304 -9.59 -2.83 13.74
C PHE A 304 -10.71 -1.81 13.91
N ASN A 305 -10.72 -0.76 13.07
CA ASN A 305 -11.79 0.24 13.09
C ASN A 305 -13.16 -0.41 12.81
N LEU A 306 -13.21 -1.35 11.88
CA LEU A 306 -14.44 -2.07 11.55
C LEU A 306 -14.98 -2.86 12.75
N LYS A 307 -14.16 -3.68 13.41
CA LYS A 307 -14.60 -4.57 14.49
C LYS A 307 -14.77 -3.86 15.84
N ASP A 308 -14.01 -2.79 16.08
CA ASP A 308 -13.94 -2.15 17.41
C ASP A 308 -14.78 -0.87 17.47
N SER A 309 -15.00 -0.19 16.34
CA SER A 309 -15.72 1.09 16.29
C SER A 309 -17.02 1.05 15.50
N LEU A 310 -17.03 0.45 14.29
CA LEU A 310 -18.17 0.54 13.39
C LEU A 310 -19.25 -0.51 13.62
N ILE A 311 -18.98 -1.59 14.36
CA ILE A 311 -19.98 -2.61 14.67
C ILE A 311 -20.31 -2.54 16.16
N SER A 312 -21.40 -1.88 16.46
CA SER A 312 -21.92 -1.72 17.83
C SER A 312 -22.77 -2.91 18.29
N GLU A 313 -23.40 -3.66 17.37
CA GLU A 313 -24.25 -4.78 17.69
C GLU A 313 -23.44 -6.01 18.14
N GLU A 314 -23.83 -6.61 19.27
CA GLU A 314 -23.09 -7.66 19.94
C GLU A 314 -22.85 -8.90 19.07
N LEU A 315 -23.87 -9.40 18.40
CA LEU A 315 -23.77 -10.64 17.61
C LEU A 315 -22.88 -10.50 16.37
N PRO A 316 -23.01 -9.46 15.53
CA PRO A 316 -22.06 -9.19 14.45
C PRO A 316 -20.65 -8.99 14.95
N ARG A 317 -20.46 -8.22 16.01
CA ARG A 317 -19.14 -7.93 16.60
C ARG A 317 -18.45 -9.19 17.10
N LYS A 318 -19.14 -10.03 17.89
CA LYS A 318 -18.60 -11.32 18.38
C LYS A 318 -18.08 -12.21 17.26
N ARG A 319 -18.74 -12.23 16.10
CA ARG A 319 -18.31 -13.02 14.95
C ARG A 319 -17.01 -12.51 14.33
N LEU A 320 -16.90 -11.19 14.15
CA LEU A 320 -15.67 -10.57 13.64
C LEU A 320 -14.52 -10.74 14.62
N VAL A 321 -14.74 -10.44 15.90
CA VAL A 321 -13.73 -10.60 16.94
C VAL A 321 -13.25 -12.06 16.99
N LYS A 322 -14.15 -13.05 16.99
CA LYS A 322 -13.77 -14.47 16.94
C LYS A 322 -12.94 -14.84 15.72
N LYS A 323 -13.30 -14.31 14.54
CA LYS A 323 -12.59 -14.61 13.27
C LYS A 323 -11.20 -13.99 13.23
N PHE A 324 -11.04 -12.80 13.81
CA PHE A 324 -9.85 -11.96 13.67
C PHE A 324 -9.14 -11.66 15.00
N LYS A 325 -9.32 -12.53 16.00
CA LYS A 325 -8.74 -12.36 17.35
C LYS A 325 -7.21 -12.34 17.38
N ASP A 326 -6.60 -13.07 16.45
CA ASP A 326 -5.14 -13.26 16.38
C ASP A 326 -4.45 -12.26 15.45
N ILE A 327 -5.23 -11.35 14.83
CA ILE A 327 -4.67 -10.32 13.95
C ILE A 327 -4.05 -9.21 14.78
N LYS A 328 -2.77 -8.94 14.52
CA LYS A 328 -2.01 -7.86 15.13
C LYS A 328 -1.27 -7.08 14.05
N GLY A 329 -1.22 -5.76 14.18
CA GLY A 329 -0.26 -4.95 13.45
C GLY A 329 1.13 -5.09 14.08
N ARG A 330 2.16 -4.97 13.28
CA ARG A 330 3.55 -5.04 13.73
C ARG A 330 4.28 -3.73 13.56
N TRP A 331 3.98 -3.02 12.47
CA TRP A 331 4.76 -1.87 12.03
C TRP A 331 3.97 -0.58 12.19
N THR A 332 4.68 0.46 12.59
CA THR A 332 4.20 1.85 12.57
C THR A 332 5.23 2.74 11.90
N ILE A 333 4.91 4.01 11.71
CA ILE A 333 5.79 4.97 11.04
C ILE A 333 5.99 6.23 11.88
N PHE A 334 7.17 6.83 11.69
CA PHE A 334 7.45 8.20 12.06
C PHE A 334 8.07 8.90 10.84
N SER A 335 7.57 10.06 10.48
CA SER A 335 8.09 10.81 9.33
C SER A 335 8.49 12.22 9.73
N LEU A 336 9.64 12.66 9.20
CA LEU A 336 10.03 14.07 9.14
C LEU A 336 9.72 14.64 7.76
N PHE A 337 9.12 15.81 7.72
CA PHE A 337 8.88 16.60 6.53
C PHE A 337 9.79 17.80 6.56
N LEU A 338 10.74 17.87 5.64
CA LEU A 338 11.82 18.86 5.62
C LEU A 338 11.76 19.69 4.35
N GLY A 339 11.95 21.00 4.49
CA GLY A 339 12.38 21.86 3.41
C GLY A 339 13.90 21.86 3.36
N VAL A 340 14.52 21.47 2.24
CA VAL A 340 15.97 21.36 2.10
C VAL A 340 16.44 22.25 0.97
N GLU A 341 17.56 22.96 1.17
CA GLU A 341 18.21 23.72 0.09
C GLU A 341 18.67 22.76 -1.01
N SER A 342 18.33 23.04 -2.28
CA SER A 342 18.67 22.14 -3.41
C SER A 342 20.17 21.88 -3.51
N LYS A 343 21.00 22.88 -3.21
CA LYS A 343 22.47 22.77 -3.22
C LYS A 343 23.05 21.79 -2.20
N ALA A 344 22.29 21.47 -1.15
CA ALA A 344 22.73 20.51 -0.12
C ALA A 344 22.49 19.05 -0.54
N VAL A 345 21.57 18.80 -1.47
CA VAL A 345 21.25 17.45 -1.95
C VAL A 345 22.28 17.01 -2.98
N PRO A 346 23.07 15.95 -2.73
CA PRO A 346 24.10 15.50 -3.67
C PRO A 346 23.51 15.06 -5.02
N GLU A 347 24.16 15.40 -6.13
CA GLU A 347 23.72 15.00 -7.47
C GLU A 347 23.49 13.48 -7.64
N PRO A 348 24.36 12.59 -7.10
CA PRO A 348 24.14 11.16 -7.21
C PRO A 348 22.94 10.62 -6.43
N MET A 349 22.36 11.40 -5.52
CA MET A 349 21.20 10.98 -4.75
C MET A 349 19.94 11.00 -5.62
N LYS A 350 19.23 9.87 -5.66
CA LYS A 350 17.96 9.76 -6.39
C LYS A 350 16.77 10.21 -5.53
N GLU A 351 15.64 10.45 -6.19
CA GLU A 351 14.42 10.94 -5.54
C GLU A 351 13.86 9.98 -4.49
N ASN A 352 14.13 8.70 -4.65
CA ASN A 352 13.65 7.66 -3.74
C ASN A 352 14.82 6.80 -3.29
N LEU A 353 15.04 6.77 -1.99
CA LEU A 353 16.16 6.07 -1.40
C LEU A 353 15.69 5.18 -0.25
N LEU A 354 16.22 3.97 -0.20
CA LEU A 354 16.05 3.03 0.92
C LEU A 354 17.38 2.79 1.61
N MET A 355 17.38 2.84 2.95
CA MET A 355 18.53 2.46 3.76
C MET A 355 18.11 1.86 5.09
N TYR A 356 19.02 1.14 5.71
CA TYR A 356 18.92 0.84 7.14
C TYR A 356 19.55 1.96 7.97
N THR A 357 18.96 2.25 9.13
CA THR A 357 19.41 3.32 10.02
C THR A 357 20.67 2.94 10.81
N ASP A 358 20.94 1.67 10.97
CA ASP A 358 22.03 1.16 11.82
C ASP A 358 23.00 0.28 11.01
N SER A 359 24.23 0.14 11.55
CA SER A 359 25.26 -0.75 10.99
C SER A 359 24.83 -2.21 11.02
N TYR A 360 25.60 -3.09 10.36
CA TYR A 360 25.35 -4.53 10.33
C TYR A 360 25.33 -5.22 11.71
N GLU A 361 25.79 -4.53 12.77
CA GLU A 361 26.06 -5.12 14.09
C GLU A 361 24.83 -5.29 14.99
N ALA A 362 23.72 -4.58 14.72
CA ALA A 362 22.51 -4.64 15.55
C ALA A 362 21.24 -4.97 14.74
N PRO A 363 21.07 -6.21 14.25
CA PRO A 363 19.96 -6.55 13.37
C PRO A 363 18.56 -6.34 13.98
N GLU A 364 18.45 -6.50 15.31
CA GLU A 364 17.15 -6.43 16.01
C GLU A 364 16.63 -5.00 16.18
N GLU A 365 17.53 -4.02 16.15
CA GLU A 365 17.21 -2.59 16.27
C GLU A 365 17.11 -1.88 14.92
N ARG A 366 17.41 -2.58 13.82
CA ARG A 366 17.43 -1.98 12.49
C ARG A 366 16.07 -1.46 12.10
N ARG A 367 16.07 -0.22 11.67
CA ARG A 367 14.91 0.46 11.10
C ARG A 367 15.17 0.73 9.64
N MET A 368 14.17 0.50 8.83
CA MET A 368 14.20 0.97 7.46
C MET A 368 13.90 2.46 7.44
N LEU A 369 14.75 3.22 6.78
CA LEU A 369 14.50 4.62 6.42
C LEU A 369 14.23 4.72 4.92
N TYR A 370 13.08 5.25 4.57
CA TYR A 370 12.74 5.65 3.21
C TYR A 370 12.86 7.16 3.11
N VAL A 371 13.70 7.64 2.20
CA VAL A 371 13.87 9.06 1.92
C VAL A 371 13.31 9.35 0.54
N HIS A 372 12.36 10.27 0.49
CA HIS A 372 11.78 10.77 -0.73
C HIS A 372 12.06 12.27 -0.86
N THR A 373 12.71 12.66 -1.95
CA THR A 373 13.05 14.06 -2.24
C THR A 373 12.34 14.50 -3.50
N SER A 374 11.66 15.64 -3.47
CA SER A 374 11.08 16.20 -4.68
C SER A 374 12.17 16.54 -5.70
N PRO A 375 12.01 16.13 -6.98
CA PRO A 375 12.95 16.53 -8.02
C PRO A 375 12.80 18.02 -8.36
N GLU A 376 13.86 18.65 -8.87
CA GLU A 376 13.85 20.07 -9.25
C GLU A 376 12.87 20.39 -10.39
N TRP A 377 12.62 19.43 -11.26
CA TRP A 377 11.65 19.60 -12.34
C TRP A 377 10.19 19.64 -11.88
N ASP A 378 9.86 19.15 -10.66
CA ASP A 378 8.52 19.28 -10.06
C ASP A 378 8.44 20.55 -9.20
N ARG A 379 8.43 21.70 -9.87
CA ARG A 379 8.48 23.03 -9.26
C ARG A 379 7.32 23.36 -8.33
N LYS A 380 6.25 22.58 -8.33
CA LYS A 380 5.10 22.76 -7.44
C LYS A 380 5.32 22.18 -6.05
N ARG A 381 6.32 21.31 -5.87
CA ARG A 381 6.55 20.60 -4.61
C ARG A 381 7.26 21.45 -3.55
N ALA A 382 8.04 22.46 -3.95
CA ALA A 382 8.82 23.29 -3.02
C ALA A 382 9.04 24.69 -3.60
N PRO A 383 9.37 25.68 -2.74
CA PRO A 383 9.83 26.99 -3.19
C PRO A 383 11.08 26.90 -4.08
N ALA A 384 11.32 27.92 -4.90
CA ALA A 384 12.48 27.97 -5.79
C ALA A 384 13.81 27.80 -5.01
N GLY A 385 14.72 26.99 -5.53
CA GLY A 385 16.00 26.67 -4.91
C GLY A 385 15.91 25.69 -3.73
N LYS A 386 14.70 25.13 -3.45
CA LYS A 386 14.48 24.19 -2.36
C LYS A 386 13.82 22.90 -2.85
N ARG A 387 13.89 21.88 -2.01
CA ARG A 387 13.23 20.57 -2.23
C ARG A 387 12.41 20.19 -1.01
N ALA A 388 11.27 19.53 -1.25
CA ALA A 388 10.49 18.87 -0.21
C ALA A 388 11.09 17.48 0.03
N LEU A 389 11.62 17.21 1.22
CA LEU A 389 12.19 15.93 1.60
C LEU A 389 11.32 15.29 2.69
N THR A 390 10.88 14.07 2.46
CA THR A 390 10.24 13.23 3.48
C THR A 390 11.19 12.11 3.87
N ALA A 391 11.51 12.01 5.16
CA ALA A 391 12.27 10.91 5.73
C ALA A 391 11.32 10.08 6.61
N LEU A 392 10.95 8.89 6.14
CA LEU A 392 9.98 7.99 6.76
C LEU A 392 10.69 6.78 7.36
N SER A 393 10.61 6.62 8.67
CA SER A 393 11.12 5.46 9.41
C SER A 393 9.99 4.49 9.71
N VAL A 394 10.20 3.20 9.38
CA VAL A 394 9.29 2.10 9.70
C VAL A 394 9.91 1.28 10.83
N PHE A 395 9.15 1.03 11.90
CA PHE A 395 9.63 0.29 13.07
C PHE A 395 8.48 -0.44 13.80
N PRO A 396 8.79 -1.40 14.69
CA PRO A 396 7.77 -2.10 15.47
C PRO A 396 6.96 -1.15 16.36
N VAL A 397 5.63 -1.38 16.44
CA VAL A 397 4.71 -0.52 17.25
C VAL A 397 5.09 -0.46 18.73
N GLU A 398 5.65 -1.54 19.25
CA GLU A 398 6.15 -1.61 20.64
C GLU A 398 7.25 -0.60 20.96
N ASN A 399 7.95 -0.09 19.93
CA ASN A 399 9.00 0.90 20.09
C ASN A 399 8.45 2.34 20.23
N TRP A 400 7.12 2.53 20.11
CA TRP A 400 6.46 3.81 20.37
C TRP A 400 5.69 3.75 21.70
N LYS A 401 6.38 3.36 22.79
CA LYS A 401 5.82 3.33 24.14
C LYS A 401 6.64 4.21 25.06
N GLY A 402 6.00 5.13 25.78
CA GLY A 402 6.64 6.06 26.67
C GLY A 402 6.17 7.50 26.47
N ASP A 403 6.97 8.47 26.92
CA ASP A 403 6.66 9.90 26.74
C ASP A 403 6.74 10.29 25.26
N GLU A 404 5.67 10.90 24.75
CA GLU A 404 5.54 11.22 23.34
C GLU A 404 6.58 12.28 22.88
N GLU A 405 6.88 13.27 23.72
CA GLU A 405 7.83 14.34 23.36
C GLU A 405 9.27 13.79 23.35
N GLU A 406 9.61 12.92 24.29
CA GLU A 406 10.90 12.23 24.29
C GLU A 406 11.06 11.33 23.05
N LEU A 407 10.04 10.55 22.72
CA LEU A 407 10.03 9.70 21.51
C LEU A 407 10.14 10.52 20.23
N LYS A 408 9.44 11.64 20.12
CA LYS A 408 9.58 12.57 19.00
C LYS A 408 11.01 13.09 18.88
N LYS A 409 11.59 13.57 19.99
CA LYS A 409 12.97 14.08 20.03
C LYS A 409 13.95 13.00 19.57
N LYS A 410 13.90 11.82 20.18
CA LYS A 410 14.77 10.68 19.87
C LYS A 410 14.69 10.26 18.39
N ASN A 411 13.48 10.11 17.85
CA ASN A 411 13.31 9.69 16.45
C ASN A 411 13.76 10.78 15.48
N ARG A 412 13.49 12.05 15.78
CA ARG A 412 13.96 13.19 15.00
C ARG A 412 15.48 13.23 14.92
N GLU A 413 16.15 13.16 16.07
CA GLU A 413 17.62 13.20 16.15
C GLU A 413 18.26 12.05 15.38
N LYS A 414 17.69 10.84 15.54
CA LYS A 414 18.17 9.66 14.81
C LYS A 414 18.02 9.82 13.29
N ILE A 415 16.86 10.25 12.80
CA ILE A 415 16.64 10.45 11.35
C ILE A 415 17.57 11.55 10.80
N ILE A 416 17.78 12.63 11.53
CA ILE A 416 18.71 13.69 11.10
C ILE A 416 20.16 13.16 11.03
N ALA A 417 20.57 12.34 12.00
CA ALA A 417 21.89 11.69 11.98
C ALA A 417 22.04 10.78 10.76
N ASP A 418 21.01 9.99 10.43
CA ASP A 418 21.02 9.13 9.24
C ASP A 418 21.04 9.94 7.94
N LEU A 419 20.27 11.05 7.88
CA LEU A 419 20.28 11.93 6.72
C LEU A 419 21.65 12.57 6.48
N LYS A 420 22.42 12.90 7.52
CA LYS A 420 23.80 13.42 7.39
C LYS A 420 24.74 12.41 6.69
N ARG A 421 24.47 11.12 6.79
CA ARG A 421 25.27 10.09 6.09
C ARG A 421 25.07 10.10 4.57
N ILE A 422 23.89 10.51 4.11
CA ILE A 422 23.54 10.51 2.68
C ILE A 422 23.50 11.92 2.08
N ILE A 423 23.33 12.94 2.91
CA ILE A 423 23.35 14.36 2.55
C ILE A 423 24.35 15.06 3.47
N PRO A 424 25.67 14.97 3.20
CA PRO A 424 26.70 15.50 4.11
C PRO A 424 26.57 16.98 4.45
N PHE A 425 26.01 17.76 3.53
CA PHE A 425 25.83 19.21 3.69
C PHE A 425 24.43 19.61 4.15
N ILE A 426 23.65 18.68 4.74
CA ILE A 426 22.28 18.98 5.17
C ILE A 426 22.27 19.96 6.37
N GLU A 427 23.30 19.94 7.22
CA GLU A 427 23.37 20.79 8.43
C GLU A 427 23.37 22.27 8.06
N GLY A 428 22.47 23.04 8.68
CA GLY A 428 22.27 24.46 8.34
C GLY A 428 21.52 24.72 7.02
N ASN A 429 21.20 23.67 6.23
CA ASN A 429 20.55 23.79 4.94
C ASN A 429 19.16 23.12 4.91
N PHE A 430 18.49 22.92 6.05
CA PHE A 430 17.13 22.42 6.14
C PHE A 430 16.32 23.11 7.23
N ASN A 431 15.01 23.06 7.10
CA ASN A 431 14.05 23.35 8.15
C ASN A 431 13.06 22.19 8.31
N ILE A 432 12.64 21.92 9.54
CA ILE A 432 11.56 20.94 9.80
C ILE A 432 10.23 21.67 9.60
N VAL A 433 9.47 21.21 8.61
CA VAL A 433 8.14 21.77 8.27
C VAL A 433 7.06 21.10 9.10
N ASP A 434 7.11 19.78 9.25
CA ASP A 434 6.19 19.01 10.10
C ASP A 434 6.75 17.62 10.47
N MET A 435 6.00 16.93 11.33
CA MET A 435 6.29 15.55 11.74
C MET A 435 4.99 14.75 11.77
N MET A 436 5.03 13.52 11.24
CA MET A 436 3.96 12.53 11.38
C MET A 436 4.37 11.52 12.43
N THR A 437 3.62 11.48 13.52
CA THR A 437 3.79 10.52 14.61
C THR A 437 2.76 9.37 14.50
N PRO A 438 2.98 8.20 15.11
CA PRO A 438 1.98 7.13 15.14
C PRO A 438 0.60 7.60 15.60
N PRO A 439 0.42 8.42 16.66
CA PRO A 439 -0.89 8.95 17.04
C PRO A 439 -1.53 9.88 15.98
N LYS A 440 -0.73 10.72 15.30
CA LYS A 440 -1.24 11.55 14.19
C LYS A 440 -1.71 10.67 13.03
N PHE A 441 -0.96 9.61 12.74
CA PHE A 441 -1.28 8.67 11.66
C PHE A 441 -2.53 7.84 12.00
N GLU A 442 -2.66 7.42 13.26
CA GLU A 442 -3.88 6.78 13.77
C GLU A 442 -5.12 7.66 13.54
N LYS A 443 -5.05 8.94 13.92
CA LYS A 443 -6.14 9.90 13.72
C LYS A 443 -6.49 10.07 12.24
N LEU A 444 -5.49 10.15 11.37
CA LEU A 444 -5.68 10.31 9.93
C LEU A 444 -6.40 9.10 9.31
N LEU A 445 -6.01 7.88 9.66
CA LEU A 445 -6.44 6.66 9.00
C LEU A 445 -7.41 5.79 9.81
N SER A 446 -7.71 6.15 11.07
CA SER A 446 -8.47 5.31 12.01
C SER A 446 -7.84 3.92 12.18
N ARG A 447 -6.52 3.89 12.40
CA ARG A 447 -5.74 2.67 12.63
C ARG A 447 -5.07 2.75 13.99
N PRO A 448 -5.41 1.89 14.95
CA PRO A 448 -4.83 1.89 16.28
C PRO A 448 -3.29 1.88 16.23
N GLU A 449 -2.65 2.66 17.09
CA GLU A 449 -1.18 2.77 17.19
C GLU A 449 -0.49 3.21 15.86
N GLY A 450 -1.25 3.78 14.91
CA GLY A 450 -0.74 4.14 13.60
C GLY A 450 -0.20 2.95 12.79
N ILE A 451 -0.77 1.77 12.98
CA ILE A 451 -0.35 0.54 12.30
C ILE A 451 -0.38 0.70 10.78
N VAL A 452 0.69 0.27 10.12
CA VAL A 452 0.82 0.24 8.67
C VAL A 452 1.16 -1.17 8.17
N GLY A 453 0.76 -1.45 6.93
CA GLY A 453 1.19 -2.64 6.20
C GLY A 453 0.50 -3.93 6.59
N ASN A 454 1.19 -5.03 6.29
CA ASN A 454 0.65 -6.36 6.48
C ASN A 454 0.48 -6.70 7.97
N LEU A 455 -0.67 -7.29 8.28
CA LEU A 455 -0.99 -7.75 9.63
C LEU A 455 -0.33 -9.09 9.91
N ASN A 456 0.24 -9.24 11.12
CA ASN A 456 0.73 -10.52 11.61
C ASN A 456 -0.41 -11.29 12.30
N GLY A 457 -0.46 -12.61 12.09
CA GLY A 457 -1.47 -13.47 12.71
C GLY A 457 -2.77 -13.59 11.90
N GLY A 458 -3.44 -14.72 12.00
CA GLY A 458 -4.73 -14.95 11.33
C GLY A 458 -4.66 -15.35 9.87
N TYR A 459 -3.54 -15.17 9.20
CA TYR A 459 -3.32 -15.86 7.94
C TYR A 459 -2.91 -17.30 8.25
N LYS A 460 -3.77 -18.27 8.00
CA LYS A 460 -3.27 -19.62 7.77
C LYS A 460 -2.19 -19.45 6.72
N LYS A 461 -0.93 -19.75 7.08
CA LYS A 461 0.21 -19.69 6.17
C LYS A 461 -0.17 -20.45 4.92
N ASN A 462 -0.73 -19.72 3.97
CA ASN A 462 -0.98 -20.25 2.64
C ASN A 462 0.40 -20.59 2.13
N ARG A 463 0.60 -21.77 1.57
CA ARG A 463 1.90 -22.24 1.04
C ARG A 463 2.54 -21.22 0.08
N PHE A 464 1.76 -20.23 -0.37
CA PHE A 464 2.11 -19.17 -1.30
C PHE A 464 2.20 -17.78 -0.66
N ASN A 465 1.87 -17.63 0.65
CA ASN A 465 1.93 -16.36 1.39
C ASN A 465 1.44 -15.14 0.57
N PHE A 466 0.27 -15.26 -0.06
CA PHE A 466 -0.44 -14.07 -0.47
C PHE A 466 -1.03 -13.44 0.79
N TYR A 467 -0.56 -12.27 1.14
CA TYR A 467 -0.97 -11.57 2.35
C TYR A 467 -2.27 -10.81 2.07
N GLY A 468 -3.27 -11.03 2.89
CA GLY A 468 -4.53 -10.31 2.84
C GLY A 468 -5.70 -11.12 3.40
N LEU A 469 -6.61 -10.43 4.06
CA LEU A 469 -7.87 -10.99 4.52
C LEU A 469 -8.79 -11.24 3.32
N SER A 470 -9.72 -12.18 3.47
CA SER A 470 -10.79 -12.34 2.49
C SER A 470 -11.65 -11.08 2.39
N HIS A 471 -12.03 -10.71 1.18
CA HIS A 471 -13.03 -9.66 0.97
C HIS A 471 -14.37 -10.00 1.63
N ASN A 472 -14.75 -11.27 1.64
CA ASN A 472 -15.97 -11.75 2.29
C ASN A 472 -15.74 -11.87 3.79
N LEU A 473 -16.42 -11.03 4.54
CA LEU A 473 -16.46 -11.10 6.00
C LEU A 473 -17.49 -12.14 6.48
N PRO A 474 -17.39 -12.62 7.73
CA PRO A 474 -18.36 -13.59 8.28
C PRO A 474 -19.76 -12.96 8.55
N LEU A 475 -20.06 -11.85 7.89
CA LEU A 475 -21.29 -11.10 7.93
C LEU A 475 -21.79 -10.91 6.49
N LYS A 476 -23.07 -11.21 6.23
CA LYS A 476 -23.64 -11.08 4.88
C LYS A 476 -23.68 -9.61 4.45
N ASN A 477 -23.44 -9.36 3.16
CA ASN A 477 -23.47 -8.04 2.52
C ASN A 477 -22.41 -7.05 3.02
N LEU A 478 -21.40 -7.50 3.74
CA LEU A 478 -20.27 -6.70 4.21
C LEU A 478 -18.98 -7.23 3.62
N TYR A 479 -18.23 -6.36 2.96
CA TYR A 479 -16.99 -6.68 2.26
C TYR A 479 -15.85 -5.79 2.76
N LEU A 480 -14.64 -6.34 2.85
CA LEU A 480 -13.43 -5.63 3.22
C LEU A 480 -12.61 -5.30 1.98
N VAL A 481 -12.09 -4.08 1.90
CA VAL A 481 -11.22 -3.59 0.82
C VAL A 481 -10.09 -2.76 1.44
N GLY A 482 -8.97 -2.71 0.77
CA GLY A 482 -7.81 -1.94 1.21
C GLY A 482 -6.59 -2.84 1.43
N GLU A 483 -5.57 -2.31 2.13
CA GLU A 483 -4.29 -3.00 2.27
C GLU A 483 -4.33 -4.25 3.16
N GLU A 484 -5.35 -4.39 3.99
CA GLU A 484 -5.56 -5.57 4.83
C GLU A 484 -6.31 -6.68 4.09
N ALA A 485 -7.03 -6.34 3.02
CA ALA A 485 -7.72 -7.30 2.17
C ALA A 485 -6.81 -7.78 1.04
N TYR A 486 -7.04 -9.02 0.57
CA TYR A 486 -6.34 -9.57 -0.59
C TYR A 486 -6.40 -8.60 -1.80
N PRO A 487 -5.30 -8.39 -2.56
CA PRO A 487 -3.98 -9.02 -2.48
C PRO A 487 -2.99 -8.39 -1.50
N GLY A 488 -3.40 -7.44 -0.66
CA GLY A 488 -2.59 -6.92 0.44
C GLY A 488 -2.01 -5.53 0.19
N TYR A 489 -0.90 -5.24 0.84
CA TYR A 489 -0.24 -3.95 0.91
C TYR A 489 0.30 -3.43 -0.43
N GLY A 490 0.35 -2.09 -0.55
CA GLY A 490 0.89 -1.34 -1.69
C GLY A 490 -0.19 -0.78 -2.61
N THR A 491 0.08 0.36 -3.23
CA THR A 491 -0.90 1.13 -4.03
C THR A 491 -1.60 0.29 -5.09
N THR A 492 -0.85 -0.48 -5.86
CA THR A 492 -1.38 -1.39 -6.89
C THR A 492 -2.26 -2.48 -6.29
N ASN A 493 -1.82 -3.13 -5.22
CA ASN A 493 -2.57 -4.19 -4.57
C ASN A 493 -3.87 -3.69 -3.94
N VAL A 494 -3.85 -2.50 -3.33
CA VAL A 494 -5.05 -1.86 -2.76
C VAL A 494 -6.09 -1.56 -3.85
N MET A 495 -5.66 -1.10 -5.02
CA MET A 495 -6.55 -0.88 -6.16
C MET A 495 -7.16 -2.19 -6.68
N PHE A 496 -6.35 -3.26 -6.76
CA PHE A 496 -6.85 -4.59 -7.09
C PHE A 496 -7.80 -5.15 -6.03
N SER A 497 -7.54 -4.89 -4.76
CA SER A 497 -8.49 -5.24 -3.69
C SER A 497 -9.87 -4.62 -3.96
N GLY A 498 -9.90 -3.35 -4.37
CA GLY A 498 -11.12 -2.66 -4.78
C GLY A 498 -11.81 -3.29 -5.99
N PHE A 499 -11.04 -3.61 -7.02
CA PHE A 499 -11.53 -4.24 -8.24
C PHE A 499 -12.17 -5.62 -7.97
N HIS A 500 -11.48 -6.49 -7.26
CA HIS A 500 -11.98 -7.85 -6.96
C HIS A 500 -13.25 -7.85 -6.10
N ALA A 501 -13.30 -6.96 -5.09
CA ALA A 501 -14.51 -6.82 -4.29
C ALA A 501 -15.70 -6.31 -5.13
N ALA A 502 -15.45 -5.36 -6.04
CA ALA A 502 -16.47 -4.83 -6.93
C ALA A 502 -17.02 -5.89 -7.88
N GLU A 503 -16.16 -6.65 -8.55
CA GLU A 503 -16.57 -7.75 -9.44
C GLU A 503 -17.45 -8.76 -8.70
N ARG A 504 -17.04 -9.15 -7.50
CA ARG A 504 -17.82 -10.06 -6.66
C ARG A 504 -19.18 -9.50 -6.29
N ILE A 505 -19.24 -8.23 -5.92
CA ILE A 505 -20.52 -7.57 -5.55
C ILE A 505 -21.44 -7.45 -6.74
N ILE A 506 -20.90 -7.17 -7.93
CA ILE A 506 -21.68 -7.10 -9.17
C ILE A 506 -22.31 -8.47 -9.51
N GLU A 507 -21.57 -9.57 -9.34
CA GLU A 507 -22.13 -10.91 -9.49
C GLU A 507 -23.27 -11.19 -8.47
N ASP A 508 -23.08 -10.74 -7.23
CA ASP A 508 -24.07 -10.92 -6.15
C ASP A 508 -25.32 -10.01 -6.30
N LEU A 509 -25.27 -8.95 -7.14
CA LEU A 509 -26.37 -8.02 -7.38
C LEU A 509 -27.21 -8.37 -8.62
N LYS A 510 -26.63 -9.13 -9.57
CA LYS A 510 -27.34 -9.71 -10.72
C LYS A 510 -28.24 -10.85 -10.28
#